data_a50efb5b5a37210df1b1d987065d8ff2
#
_entry.id   a50efb5b5a37210df1b1d987065d8ff2
#
_cell.length_a   1.000
_cell.length_b   1.000
_cell.length_c   1.000
_cell.angle_alpha   90.00
_cell.angle_beta   90.00
_cell.angle_gamma   90.00
#
_symmetry.space_group_name_H-M   'P 1'
#
loop_
_entity.id
_entity.type
_entity.pdbx_description
1 polymer ?
#
loop_
_entity_poly.entity_id
_entity_poly.type
_entity_poly.pdbx_seq_one_letter_code
_entity_poly.pdbx_strand_id
1 'polypeptide(L)'
;MTKIWIDAGHGGKDSGAVGNGLVEKDWVLTVAKQLQNELVKAGFEVGMTRTNNTFYELSNRAKKANSFKADLFISIHFNAGGGKGYEDYIYTSTPAKTVEIQKIIHKNVISKITKHGMNDRGMKKANFAVLRETAMDAILLEAGFCDSTDAAILEKQSYKNDYCSGIVAGVQEIFGAMVTKYRAGKYLTSDGAISGNNIKGYLEAGTKVFVYKETDKTINLTTKKGVPGSWVLKTEVNIGKR
;
A
#
# COMPACT_ATOMS: atom_id res chain seq x y z
N MET A 1 5.12 -10.66 12.61
CA MET A 1 5.16 -10.04 11.27
C MET A 1 3.84 -9.31 11.05
N THR A 2 3.84 -8.11 10.47
CA THR A 2 2.60 -7.40 10.17
C THR A 2 1.86 -8.10 9.05
N LYS A 3 0.56 -8.28 9.23
CA LYS A 3 -0.31 -9.02 8.33
C LYS A 3 -1.19 -8.07 7.52
N ILE A 4 -1.10 -8.12 6.21
CA ILE A 4 -1.91 -7.32 5.29
C ILE A 4 -2.88 -8.25 4.55
N TRP A 5 -4.14 -7.87 4.50
CA TRP A 5 -5.13 -8.55 3.67
C TRP A 5 -5.47 -7.72 2.45
N ILE A 6 -5.37 -8.30 1.26
CA ILE A 6 -5.77 -7.67 0.01
C ILE A 6 -7.08 -8.30 -0.45
N ASP A 7 -8.08 -7.47 -0.64
CA ASP A 7 -9.34 -7.86 -1.25
C ASP A 7 -9.37 -7.39 -2.71
N ALA A 8 -9.24 -8.32 -3.64
CA ALA A 8 -9.52 -8.06 -5.05
C ALA A 8 -11.04 -8.06 -5.23
N GLY A 9 -11.64 -6.91 -5.47
CA GLY A 9 -13.09 -6.75 -5.63
C GLY A 9 -13.69 -7.69 -6.67
N HIS A 10 -14.99 -7.94 -6.58
CA HIS A 10 -15.75 -8.74 -7.55
C HIS A 10 -15.22 -10.17 -7.77
N GLY A 11 -15.47 -10.76 -8.95
CA GLY A 11 -14.96 -12.09 -9.34
C GLY A 11 -16.07 -13.08 -9.74
N GLY A 12 -15.74 -14.09 -10.55
CA GLY A 12 -16.68 -15.09 -11.01
C GLY A 12 -17.86 -14.46 -11.77
N LYS A 13 -19.07 -14.66 -11.25
CA LYS A 13 -20.34 -14.13 -11.80
C LYS A 13 -20.49 -12.60 -11.66
N ASP A 14 -19.74 -11.97 -10.78
CA ASP A 14 -19.73 -10.52 -10.57
C ASP A 14 -18.58 -9.91 -11.36
N SER A 15 -18.91 -9.21 -12.45
CA SER A 15 -17.92 -8.52 -13.28
C SER A 15 -17.36 -7.26 -12.65
N GLY A 16 -18.09 -6.66 -11.69
CA GLY A 16 -17.90 -5.27 -11.32
C GLY A 16 -18.28 -4.33 -12.46
N ALA A 17 -17.75 -3.13 -12.45
CA ALA A 17 -17.94 -2.15 -13.50
C ALA A 17 -17.27 -2.61 -14.82
N VAL A 18 -17.92 -2.26 -15.95
CA VAL A 18 -17.41 -2.56 -17.29
C VAL A 18 -17.49 -1.30 -18.14
N GLY A 19 -16.40 -0.90 -18.76
CA GLY A 19 -16.36 0.27 -19.64
C GLY A 19 -15.04 0.39 -20.38
N ASN A 20 -15.10 0.93 -21.61
CA ASN A 20 -13.93 1.19 -22.45
C ASN A 20 -12.95 0.00 -22.56
N GLY A 21 -13.49 -1.23 -22.67
CA GLY A 21 -12.68 -2.46 -22.79
C GLY A 21 -12.18 -3.03 -21.46
N LEU A 22 -12.37 -2.33 -20.34
CA LEU A 22 -12.00 -2.79 -19.00
C LEU A 22 -13.13 -3.56 -18.33
N VAL A 23 -12.76 -4.64 -17.64
CA VAL A 23 -13.63 -5.41 -16.74
C VAL A 23 -13.00 -5.34 -15.34
N GLU A 24 -13.73 -4.81 -14.37
CA GLU A 24 -13.18 -4.53 -13.04
C GLU A 24 -12.58 -5.76 -12.39
N LYS A 25 -13.31 -6.88 -12.34
CA LYS A 25 -12.82 -8.11 -11.69
C LYS A 25 -11.45 -8.58 -12.19
N ASP A 26 -11.13 -8.37 -13.46
CA ASP A 26 -9.89 -8.83 -14.07
C ASP A 26 -8.74 -7.86 -13.79
N TRP A 27 -9.05 -6.57 -13.89
CA TRP A 27 -8.08 -5.52 -13.60
C TRP A 27 -7.68 -5.55 -12.12
N VAL A 28 -8.64 -5.59 -11.19
CA VAL A 28 -8.34 -5.60 -9.74
C VAL A 28 -7.60 -6.87 -9.31
N LEU A 29 -7.87 -8.01 -9.94
CA LEU A 29 -7.12 -9.24 -9.68
C LEU A 29 -5.65 -9.11 -10.10
N THR A 30 -5.41 -8.51 -11.26
CA THR A 30 -4.05 -8.27 -11.76
C THR A 30 -3.28 -7.36 -10.82
N VAL A 31 -3.87 -6.23 -10.42
CA VAL A 31 -3.27 -5.27 -9.49
C VAL A 31 -3.08 -5.87 -8.11
N ALA A 32 -4.06 -6.60 -7.58
CA ALA A 32 -3.96 -7.23 -6.27
C ALA A 32 -2.82 -8.25 -6.18
N LYS A 33 -2.60 -9.04 -7.23
CA LYS A 33 -1.47 -9.98 -7.33
C LYS A 33 -0.12 -9.26 -7.38
N GLN A 34 -0.04 -8.16 -8.13
CA GLN A 34 1.16 -7.35 -8.17
C GLN A 34 1.44 -6.75 -6.79
N LEU A 35 0.42 -6.15 -6.16
CA LEU A 35 0.52 -5.57 -4.81
C LEU A 35 0.94 -6.61 -3.77
N GLN A 36 0.38 -7.84 -3.83
CA GLN A 36 0.80 -8.94 -2.97
C GLN A 36 2.30 -9.20 -3.08
N ASN A 37 2.79 -9.34 -4.32
CA ASN A 37 4.21 -9.61 -4.56
C ASN A 37 5.12 -8.49 -4.02
N GLU A 38 4.70 -7.22 -4.16
CA GLU A 38 5.46 -6.07 -3.70
C GLU A 38 5.45 -5.97 -2.16
N LEU A 39 4.31 -6.20 -1.51
CA LEU A 39 4.20 -6.20 -0.04
C LEU A 39 4.97 -7.37 0.60
N VAL A 40 4.96 -8.56 -0.01
CA VAL A 40 5.78 -9.70 0.44
C VAL A 40 7.27 -9.36 0.34
N LYS A 41 7.71 -8.75 -0.77
CA LYS A 41 9.10 -8.27 -0.92
C LYS A 41 9.44 -7.17 0.09
N ALA A 42 8.47 -6.37 0.50
CA ALA A 42 8.62 -5.38 1.55
C ALA A 42 8.59 -5.97 2.97
N GLY A 43 8.43 -7.30 3.10
CA GLY A 43 8.54 -8.05 4.36
C GLY A 43 7.25 -8.13 5.17
N PHE A 44 6.10 -8.01 4.51
CA PHE A 44 4.80 -8.23 5.13
C PHE A 44 4.29 -9.66 4.89
N GLU A 45 3.51 -10.20 5.83
CA GLU A 45 2.72 -11.41 5.59
C GLU A 45 1.43 -11.00 4.89
N VAL A 46 1.15 -11.56 3.70
CA VAL A 46 0.05 -11.09 2.86
C VAL A 46 -0.92 -12.21 2.51
N GLY A 47 -2.19 -12.05 2.91
CA GLY A 47 -3.30 -12.88 2.46
C GLY A 47 -4.15 -12.15 1.40
N MET A 48 -4.92 -12.93 0.64
CA MET A 48 -5.84 -12.40 -0.39
C MET A 48 -7.21 -13.06 -0.30
N THR A 49 -8.25 -12.29 -0.62
CA THR A 49 -9.63 -12.83 -0.73
C THR A 49 -9.71 -13.88 -1.83
N ARG A 50 -9.14 -13.59 -3.01
CA ARG A 50 -9.09 -14.47 -4.17
C ARG A 50 -7.78 -14.31 -4.92
N THR A 51 -7.31 -15.41 -5.49
CA THR A 51 -6.13 -15.47 -6.37
C THR A 51 -6.46 -15.88 -7.81
N ASN A 52 -7.74 -16.08 -8.08
CA ASN A 52 -8.30 -16.46 -9.37
C ASN A 52 -9.65 -15.78 -9.58
N ASN A 53 -10.38 -16.15 -10.65
CA ASN A 53 -11.68 -15.58 -10.97
C ASN A 53 -12.82 -16.25 -10.18
N THR A 54 -12.71 -16.28 -8.85
CA THR A 54 -13.75 -16.81 -7.94
C THR A 54 -14.57 -15.66 -7.35
N PHE A 55 -15.89 -15.84 -7.27
CA PHE A 55 -16.81 -14.96 -6.56
C PHE A 55 -16.83 -15.27 -5.06
N TYR A 56 -16.82 -14.23 -4.24
CA TYR A 56 -17.08 -14.30 -2.80
C TYR A 56 -18.09 -13.24 -2.40
N GLU A 57 -19.10 -13.64 -1.63
CA GLU A 57 -20.03 -12.71 -0.97
C GLU A 57 -19.27 -11.72 -0.07
N LEU A 58 -19.81 -10.51 0.09
CA LEU A 58 -19.13 -9.43 0.84
C LEU A 58 -18.75 -9.85 2.26
N SER A 59 -19.66 -10.51 2.98
CA SER A 59 -19.40 -10.99 4.34
C SER A 59 -18.29 -12.05 4.40
N ASN A 60 -18.14 -12.87 3.35
CA ASN A 60 -17.08 -13.87 3.31
C ASN A 60 -15.71 -13.24 3.08
N ARG A 61 -15.62 -12.11 2.37
CA ARG A 61 -14.39 -11.33 2.20
C ARG A 61 -13.87 -10.84 3.56
N ALA A 62 -14.75 -10.19 4.34
CA ALA A 62 -14.41 -9.74 5.68
C ALA A 62 -14.07 -10.91 6.63
N LYS A 63 -14.86 -12.01 6.63
CA LYS A 63 -14.58 -13.20 7.45
C LYS A 63 -13.20 -13.80 7.18
N LYS A 64 -12.78 -13.89 5.92
CA LYS A 64 -11.44 -14.39 5.56
C LYS A 64 -10.34 -13.51 6.14
N ALA A 65 -10.46 -12.17 6.01
CA ALA A 65 -9.50 -11.22 6.58
C ALA A 65 -9.45 -11.30 8.11
N ASN A 66 -10.62 -11.39 8.75
CA ASN A 66 -10.75 -11.53 10.21
C ASN A 66 -10.10 -12.84 10.70
N SER A 67 -10.32 -13.96 9.99
CA SER A 67 -9.71 -15.27 10.32
C SER A 67 -8.19 -15.25 10.14
N PHE A 68 -7.67 -14.51 9.17
CA PHE A 68 -6.25 -14.32 8.96
C PHE A 68 -5.61 -13.43 10.03
N LYS A 69 -6.43 -12.71 10.83
CA LYS A 69 -6.00 -11.73 11.83
C LYS A 69 -5.12 -10.66 11.20
N ALA A 70 -5.58 -10.08 10.10
CA ALA A 70 -4.87 -9.00 9.43
C ALA A 70 -4.77 -7.75 10.32
N ASP A 71 -3.68 -7.00 10.17
CA ASP A 71 -3.48 -5.69 10.82
C ASP A 71 -4.07 -4.55 9.95
N LEU A 72 -4.19 -4.77 8.64
CA LEU A 72 -4.80 -3.86 7.68
C LEU A 72 -5.49 -4.64 6.56
N PHE A 73 -6.70 -4.19 6.21
CA PHE A 73 -7.47 -4.65 5.05
C PHE A 73 -7.44 -3.59 3.95
N ILE A 74 -7.09 -3.98 2.73
CA ILE A 74 -7.05 -3.12 1.55
C ILE A 74 -7.90 -3.74 0.46
N SER A 75 -9.03 -3.12 0.12
CA SER A 75 -9.89 -3.51 -1.00
C SER A 75 -9.54 -2.69 -2.23
N ILE A 76 -9.36 -3.37 -3.36
CA ILE A 76 -8.97 -2.77 -4.65
C ILE A 76 -10.18 -2.81 -5.58
N HIS A 77 -10.54 -1.65 -6.10
CA HIS A 77 -11.63 -1.39 -7.02
C HIS A 77 -11.25 -0.37 -8.09
N PHE A 78 -12.08 -0.24 -9.10
CA PHE A 78 -12.20 0.97 -9.90
C PHE A 78 -13.68 1.34 -10.10
N ASN A 79 -13.94 2.58 -10.37
CA ASN A 79 -15.28 3.18 -10.39
C ASN A 79 -15.89 3.20 -11.80
N ALA A 80 -17.20 3.49 -11.85
CA ALA A 80 -17.96 3.87 -13.04
C ALA A 80 -19.01 4.93 -12.64
N GLY A 81 -19.65 5.57 -13.62
CA GLY A 81 -20.66 6.61 -13.42
C GLY A 81 -20.23 7.99 -13.92
N GLY A 82 -19.31 8.04 -14.90
CA GLY A 82 -18.90 9.28 -15.60
C GLY A 82 -17.99 10.20 -14.82
N GLY A 83 -17.48 9.76 -13.64
CA GLY A 83 -16.50 10.49 -12.85
C GLY A 83 -15.08 10.40 -13.45
N LYS A 84 -14.13 11.13 -12.83
CA LYS A 84 -12.70 11.07 -13.19
C LYS A 84 -11.84 11.22 -11.95
N GLY A 85 -10.86 10.35 -11.78
CA GLY A 85 -9.85 10.45 -10.72
C GLY A 85 -9.92 9.34 -9.68
N TYR A 86 -8.88 9.32 -8.85
CA TYR A 86 -8.71 8.41 -7.72
C TYR A 86 -9.46 8.93 -6.48
N GLU A 87 -10.07 8.02 -5.73
CA GLU A 87 -10.65 8.28 -4.42
C GLU A 87 -10.48 7.04 -3.52
N ASP A 88 -10.57 7.22 -2.22
CA ASP A 88 -10.55 6.11 -1.28
C ASP A 88 -11.56 6.30 -0.14
N TYR A 89 -11.92 5.17 0.45
CA TYR A 89 -13.00 5.11 1.41
C TYR A 89 -12.58 4.36 2.67
N ILE A 90 -13.03 4.89 3.82
CA ILE A 90 -13.07 4.17 5.08
C ILE A 90 -14.52 4.09 5.58
N TYR A 91 -14.78 3.27 6.57
CA TYR A 91 -16.12 3.16 7.15
C TYR A 91 -16.56 4.48 7.80
N THR A 92 -17.84 4.78 7.76
CA THR A 92 -18.43 6.03 8.30
C THR A 92 -18.17 6.22 9.78
N SER A 93 -18.23 5.12 10.56
CA SER A 93 -17.97 5.12 12.00
C SER A 93 -16.63 4.40 12.28
N THR A 94 -15.53 5.13 12.13
CA THR A 94 -14.17 4.55 12.21
C THR A 94 -13.32 5.28 13.26
N PRO A 95 -12.38 4.59 13.94
CA PRO A 95 -11.45 5.22 14.87
C PRO A 95 -10.53 6.26 14.19
N ALA A 96 -10.03 7.21 14.98
CA ALA A 96 -9.07 8.22 14.51
C ALA A 96 -7.81 7.58 13.87
N LYS A 97 -7.39 6.41 14.35
CA LYS A 97 -6.28 5.64 13.79
C LYS A 97 -6.52 5.27 12.33
N THR A 98 -7.71 4.78 11.97
CA THR A 98 -8.07 4.44 10.59
C THR A 98 -8.07 5.67 9.68
N VAL A 99 -8.52 6.82 10.21
CA VAL A 99 -8.45 8.10 9.46
C VAL A 99 -7.00 8.48 9.17
N GLU A 100 -6.09 8.29 10.12
CA GLU A 100 -4.67 8.57 9.90
C GLU A 100 -4.04 7.61 8.89
N ILE A 101 -4.40 6.32 8.93
CA ILE A 101 -4.01 5.32 7.95
C ILE A 101 -4.48 5.74 6.55
N GLN A 102 -5.73 6.17 6.40
CA GLN A 102 -6.28 6.66 5.14
C GLN A 102 -5.45 7.82 4.60
N LYS A 103 -5.16 8.84 5.42
CA LYS A 103 -4.34 9.99 5.02
C LYS A 103 -2.96 9.58 4.50
N ILE A 104 -2.32 8.63 5.19
CA ILE A 104 -0.98 8.16 4.81
C ILE A 104 -1.04 7.41 3.48
N ILE A 105 -1.97 6.47 3.32
CA ILE A 105 -2.14 5.71 2.07
C ILE A 105 -2.49 6.67 0.93
N HIS A 106 -3.50 7.53 1.12
CA HIS A 106 -3.93 8.50 0.14
C HIS A 106 -2.77 9.38 -0.36
N LYS A 107 -2.06 10.03 0.55
CA LYS A 107 -0.89 10.88 0.24
C LYS A 107 0.14 10.15 -0.62
N ASN A 108 0.50 8.93 -0.22
CA ASN A 108 1.51 8.15 -0.93
C ASN A 108 1.03 7.70 -2.31
N VAL A 109 -0.23 7.28 -2.46
CA VAL A 109 -0.82 6.91 -3.75
C VAL A 109 -0.86 8.11 -4.68
N ILE A 110 -1.46 9.24 -4.25
CA ILE A 110 -1.57 10.47 -5.05
C ILE A 110 -0.20 10.96 -5.52
N SER A 111 0.81 10.93 -4.66
CA SER A 111 2.18 11.35 -5.03
C SER A 111 2.77 10.56 -6.22
N LYS A 112 2.27 9.37 -6.49
CA LYS A 112 2.74 8.49 -7.56
C LYS A 112 1.88 8.57 -8.81
N ILE A 113 0.57 8.71 -8.68
CA ILE A 113 -0.36 8.54 -9.80
C ILE A 113 -0.71 9.84 -10.53
N THR A 114 -0.56 11.01 -9.91
CA THR A 114 -0.87 12.31 -10.53
C THR A 114 -0.06 12.59 -11.78
N LYS A 115 1.17 12.12 -11.88
CA LYS A 115 2.01 12.25 -13.07
C LYS A 115 1.44 11.55 -14.33
N HIS A 116 0.48 10.62 -14.14
CA HIS A 116 -0.25 9.96 -15.22
C HIS A 116 -1.47 10.76 -15.69
N GLY A 117 -1.76 11.91 -15.05
CA GLY A 117 -2.97 12.70 -15.29
C GLY A 117 -4.18 12.24 -14.49
N MET A 118 -3.98 11.36 -13.49
CA MET A 118 -5.05 10.94 -12.59
C MET A 118 -5.38 12.08 -11.61
N ASN A 119 -6.66 12.48 -11.58
CA ASN A 119 -7.14 13.50 -10.66
C ASN A 119 -7.25 12.95 -9.23
N ASP A 120 -7.07 13.80 -8.25
CA ASP A 120 -7.37 13.52 -6.85
C ASP A 120 -8.82 13.94 -6.54
N ARG A 121 -9.66 12.97 -6.14
CA ARG A 121 -11.06 13.19 -5.71
C ARG A 121 -11.19 13.17 -4.19
N GLY A 122 -10.07 12.99 -3.48
CA GLY A 122 -9.99 13.05 -2.03
C GLY A 122 -10.43 11.78 -1.31
N MET A 123 -10.27 11.88 -0.01
CA MET A 123 -10.62 10.85 0.96
C MET A 123 -12.09 10.92 1.33
N LYS A 124 -12.76 9.77 1.42
CA LYS A 124 -14.20 9.69 1.66
C LYS A 124 -14.55 8.67 2.76
N LYS A 125 -15.81 8.67 3.15
CA LYS A 125 -16.38 7.68 4.07
C LYS A 125 -17.64 7.08 3.46
N ALA A 126 -17.79 5.75 3.59
CA ALA A 126 -18.96 5.04 3.10
C ALA A 126 -19.30 3.84 3.99
N ASN A 127 -20.58 3.46 4.01
CA ASN A 127 -21.05 2.27 4.71
C ASN A 127 -20.95 1.02 3.82
N PHE A 128 -19.74 0.73 3.33
CA PHE A 128 -19.49 -0.49 2.57
C PHE A 128 -19.34 -1.70 3.50
N ALA A 129 -19.97 -2.82 3.12
CA ALA A 129 -19.99 -4.04 3.94
C ALA A 129 -18.57 -4.52 4.29
N VAL A 130 -17.65 -4.54 3.32
CA VAL A 130 -16.26 -5.00 3.54
C VAL A 130 -15.46 -4.09 4.48
N LEU A 131 -15.86 -2.81 4.63
CA LEU A 131 -15.25 -1.88 5.57
C LEU A 131 -15.89 -1.96 6.97
N ARG A 132 -17.19 -2.29 7.02
CA ARG A 132 -17.96 -2.38 8.28
C ARG A 132 -17.73 -3.69 9.01
N GLU A 133 -17.57 -4.79 8.27
CA GLU A 133 -17.54 -6.16 8.80
C GLU A 133 -16.12 -6.68 9.09
N THR A 134 -15.10 -5.91 8.73
CA THR A 134 -13.71 -6.19 9.07
C THR A 134 -13.39 -5.74 10.50
N ALA A 135 -12.63 -6.55 11.23
CA ALA A 135 -12.28 -6.29 12.63
C ALA A 135 -11.02 -5.43 12.80
N MET A 136 -10.28 -5.19 11.72
CA MET A 136 -9.06 -4.39 11.66
C MET A 136 -9.30 -3.05 10.96
N ASP A 137 -8.29 -2.19 10.95
CA ASP A 137 -8.30 -0.98 10.09
C ASP A 137 -8.50 -1.39 8.63
N ALA A 138 -9.44 -0.74 7.92
CA ALA A 138 -9.85 -1.10 6.57
C ALA A 138 -9.99 0.12 5.66
N ILE A 139 -9.50 -0.02 4.43
CA ILE A 139 -9.59 0.99 3.37
C ILE A 139 -9.99 0.34 2.05
N LEU A 140 -10.82 1.03 1.27
CA LEU A 140 -11.19 0.67 -0.09
C LEU A 140 -10.69 1.75 -1.04
N LEU A 141 -10.03 1.33 -2.10
CA LEU A 141 -9.34 2.20 -3.04
C LEU A 141 -10.01 2.09 -4.42
N GLU A 142 -10.48 3.22 -4.94
CA GLU A 142 -11.07 3.37 -6.27
C GLU A 142 -10.02 4.00 -7.20
N ALA A 143 -9.39 3.18 -8.03
CA ALA A 143 -8.22 3.56 -8.81
C ALA A 143 -8.48 4.58 -9.93
N GLY A 144 -9.74 4.83 -10.29
CA GLY A 144 -10.19 5.71 -11.39
C GLY A 144 -11.51 5.21 -11.95
N PHE A 145 -12.00 5.78 -13.04
CA PHE A 145 -13.30 5.48 -13.65
C PHE A 145 -13.14 4.81 -15.02
N CYS A 146 -13.62 3.57 -15.17
CA CYS A 146 -13.48 2.80 -16.40
C CYS A 146 -14.30 3.35 -17.58
N ASP A 147 -15.35 4.11 -17.32
CA ASP A 147 -16.25 4.72 -18.31
C ASP A 147 -15.89 6.17 -18.67
N SER A 148 -14.68 6.60 -18.31
CA SER A 148 -14.16 7.93 -18.57
C SER A 148 -12.79 7.89 -19.28
N THR A 149 -12.15 9.03 -19.39
CA THR A 149 -10.76 9.12 -19.90
C THR A 149 -9.73 8.42 -19.01
N ASP A 150 -10.08 8.09 -17.77
CA ASP A 150 -9.21 7.34 -16.87
C ASP A 150 -8.95 5.92 -17.37
N ALA A 151 -9.86 5.34 -18.19
CA ALA A 151 -9.68 4.00 -18.74
C ALA A 151 -8.32 3.83 -19.44
N ALA A 152 -7.93 4.82 -20.27
CA ALA A 152 -6.64 4.82 -20.96
C ALA A 152 -5.44 4.94 -19.98
N ILE A 153 -5.65 5.46 -18.77
CA ILE A 153 -4.64 5.51 -17.70
C ILE A 153 -4.59 4.16 -16.99
N LEU A 154 -5.76 3.60 -16.61
CA LEU A 154 -5.89 2.32 -15.92
C LEU A 154 -5.27 1.14 -16.70
N GLU A 155 -5.30 1.18 -18.03
CA GLU A 155 -4.66 0.16 -18.88
C GLU A 155 -3.14 0.15 -18.79
N LYS A 156 -2.50 1.31 -18.56
CA LYS A 156 -1.04 1.43 -18.57
C LYS A 156 -0.38 0.63 -17.44
N GLN A 157 0.57 -0.22 -17.80
CA GLN A 157 1.35 -0.96 -16.79
C GLN A 157 2.15 -0.01 -15.89
N SER A 158 2.63 1.13 -16.40
CA SER A 158 3.31 2.15 -15.61
C SER A 158 2.41 2.75 -14.52
N TYR A 159 1.11 2.96 -14.82
CA TYR A 159 0.14 3.39 -13.82
C TYR A 159 -0.05 2.32 -12.73
N LYS A 160 -0.27 1.06 -13.10
CA LYS A 160 -0.43 -0.05 -12.14
C LYS A 160 0.78 -0.20 -11.23
N ASN A 161 1.99 -0.03 -11.79
CA ASN A 161 3.24 -0.07 -11.03
C ASN A 161 3.31 1.07 -10.00
N ASP A 162 3.01 2.30 -10.42
CA ASP A 162 3.06 3.46 -9.55
C ASP A 162 1.95 3.43 -8.49
N TYR A 163 0.77 2.95 -8.85
CA TYR A 163 -0.35 2.75 -7.92
C TYR A 163 0.01 1.73 -6.82
N CYS A 164 0.51 0.55 -7.19
CA CYS A 164 1.00 -0.43 -6.22
C CYS A 164 2.14 0.12 -5.36
N SER A 165 3.13 0.79 -5.99
CA SER A 165 4.25 1.39 -5.28
C SER A 165 3.81 2.46 -4.26
N GLY A 166 2.78 3.26 -4.58
CA GLY A 166 2.18 4.22 -3.66
C GLY A 166 1.54 3.54 -2.44
N ILE A 167 0.78 2.47 -2.67
CA ILE A 167 0.16 1.68 -1.58
C ILE A 167 1.25 1.07 -0.68
N VAL A 168 2.27 0.44 -1.28
CA VAL A 168 3.38 -0.17 -0.53
C VAL A 168 4.11 0.88 0.31
N ALA A 169 4.39 2.06 -0.26
CA ALA A 169 5.04 3.16 0.47
C ALA A 169 4.18 3.62 1.67
N GLY A 170 2.87 3.74 1.48
CA GLY A 170 1.95 4.07 2.58
C GLY A 170 1.93 3.00 3.67
N VAL A 171 1.88 1.71 3.30
CA VAL A 171 1.94 0.60 4.25
C VAL A 171 3.26 0.58 5.03
N GLN A 172 4.38 0.85 4.34
CA GLN A 172 5.69 0.97 4.99
C GLN A 172 5.76 2.19 5.93
N GLU A 173 5.15 3.31 5.57
CA GLU A 173 5.08 4.50 6.45
C GLU A 173 4.27 4.21 7.73
N ILE A 174 3.20 3.39 7.63
CA ILE A 174 2.34 3.02 8.77
C ILE A 174 3.01 2.01 9.69
N PHE A 175 3.54 0.93 9.14
CA PHE A 175 3.99 -0.25 9.90
C PHE A 175 5.51 -0.40 10.00
N GLY A 176 6.26 0.45 9.31
CA GLY A 176 7.70 0.35 9.17
C GLY A 176 8.11 -0.52 7.98
N ALA A 177 9.22 -0.18 7.37
CA ALA A 177 9.85 -0.99 6.32
C ALA A 177 10.69 -2.11 6.96
N MET A 178 10.73 -3.28 6.31
CA MET A 178 11.65 -4.35 6.71
C MET A 178 13.02 -4.12 6.08
N VAL A 179 14.07 -4.20 6.86
CA VAL A 179 15.44 -4.32 6.34
C VAL A 179 15.64 -5.76 5.89
N THR A 180 15.74 -5.97 4.58
CA THR A 180 15.89 -7.33 4.00
C THR A 180 17.35 -7.75 3.87
N LYS A 181 18.28 -6.80 3.84
CA LYS A 181 19.72 -7.03 3.80
C LYS A 181 20.45 -5.84 4.37
N TYR A 182 21.37 -6.09 5.26
CA TYR A 182 22.25 -5.10 5.84
C TYR A 182 23.71 -5.55 5.64
N ARG A 183 24.54 -4.66 5.14
CA ARG A 183 25.98 -4.87 5.12
C ARG A 183 26.61 -4.07 6.25
N ALA A 184 27.58 -4.65 6.92
CA ALA A 184 28.47 -3.92 7.79
C ALA A 184 29.09 -2.78 6.99
N GLY A 185 28.74 -1.55 7.31
CA GLY A 185 29.14 -0.38 6.55
C GLY A 185 29.48 0.79 7.47
N LYS A 186 29.92 1.86 6.86
CA LYS A 186 30.17 3.14 7.57
C LYS A 186 28.83 3.81 7.86
N TYR A 187 28.56 4.09 9.11
CA TYR A 187 27.41 4.87 9.51
C TYR A 187 27.68 6.37 9.38
N LEU A 188 26.60 7.10 9.12
CA LEU A 188 26.62 8.55 9.17
C LEU A 188 26.43 9.02 10.61
N THR A 189 27.06 10.14 10.93
CA THR A 189 26.80 10.87 12.15
C THR A 189 25.41 11.54 12.13
N SER A 190 24.96 12.05 13.25
CA SER A 190 23.64 12.70 13.40
C SER A 190 23.42 13.89 12.46
N ASP A 191 24.48 14.49 11.96
CA ASP A 191 24.49 15.60 10.99
C ASP A 191 24.51 15.14 9.52
N GLY A 192 24.50 13.84 9.27
CA GLY A 192 24.54 13.27 7.93
C GLY A 192 25.95 13.13 7.33
N ALA A 193 27.01 13.45 8.09
CA ALA A 193 28.38 13.26 7.64
C ALA A 193 28.83 11.80 7.72
N ILE A 194 29.61 11.33 6.73
CA ILE A 194 30.23 10.01 6.76
C ILE A 194 31.38 10.05 7.76
N SER A 195 31.21 9.41 8.90
CA SER A 195 32.29 9.23 9.88
C SER A 195 32.96 7.88 9.65
N GLY A 196 34.28 7.92 9.39
CA GLY A 196 35.06 6.76 8.95
C GLY A 196 35.12 5.57 9.91
N ASN A 197 34.76 5.70 11.20
CA ASN A 197 35.04 4.66 12.20
C ASN A 197 33.94 4.45 13.27
N ASN A 198 32.79 5.08 13.17
CA ASN A 198 31.72 4.95 14.17
C ASN A 198 30.62 3.97 13.72
N ILE A 199 30.91 2.69 13.78
CA ILE A 199 29.90 1.65 13.66
C ILE A 199 29.10 1.61 14.97
N LYS A 200 27.83 2.03 14.94
CA LYS A 200 26.95 2.03 16.12
C LYS A 200 26.22 0.70 16.34
N GLY A 201 26.41 -0.30 15.48
CA GLY A 201 25.77 -1.60 15.57
C GLY A 201 25.23 -2.11 14.23
N TYR A 202 24.66 -3.27 14.24
CA TYR A 202 24.05 -3.92 13.08
C TYR A 202 22.56 -4.09 13.32
N LEU A 203 21.78 -3.99 12.24
CA LEU A 203 20.40 -4.46 12.22
C LEU A 203 20.39 -5.85 11.56
N GLU A 204 19.76 -6.82 12.20
CA GLU A 204 19.58 -8.13 11.62
C GLU A 204 18.60 -8.07 10.44
N ALA A 205 18.78 -8.97 9.48
CA ALA A 205 17.85 -9.12 8.36
C ALA A 205 16.43 -9.38 8.92
N GLY A 206 15.45 -8.67 8.39
CA GLY A 206 14.07 -8.75 8.88
C GLY A 206 13.71 -7.79 10.02
N THR A 207 14.67 -6.99 10.52
CA THR A 207 14.36 -5.96 11.52
C THR A 207 13.41 -4.91 10.94
N LYS A 208 12.29 -4.65 11.60
CA LYS A 208 11.38 -3.57 11.27
C LYS A 208 12.02 -2.22 11.56
N VAL A 209 12.06 -1.36 10.56
CA VAL A 209 12.56 0.01 10.69
C VAL A 209 11.59 1.02 10.10
N PHE A 210 11.68 2.24 10.61
CA PHE A 210 10.99 3.40 10.05
C PHE A 210 12.01 4.32 9.40
N VAL A 211 11.64 4.91 8.26
CA VAL A 211 12.42 5.99 7.65
C VAL A 211 12.05 7.29 8.34
N TYR A 212 13.00 7.88 9.06
CA TYR A 212 12.80 9.15 9.74
C TYR A 212 13.05 10.33 8.79
N LYS A 213 14.15 10.28 8.05
CA LYS A 213 14.55 11.31 7.08
C LYS A 213 15.41 10.69 5.98
N GLU A 214 15.41 11.31 4.82
CA GLU A 214 16.11 10.83 3.64
C GLU A 214 16.79 11.98 2.91
N THR A 215 17.96 11.69 2.34
CA THR A 215 18.68 12.53 1.39
C THR A 215 18.92 11.73 0.11
N ASP A 216 19.55 12.32 -0.89
CA ASP A 216 19.87 11.61 -2.14
C ASP A 216 20.75 10.37 -1.92
N LYS A 217 21.67 10.42 -0.96
CA LYS A 217 22.67 9.36 -0.73
C LYS A 217 22.45 8.59 0.55
N THR A 218 21.69 9.11 1.50
CA THR A 218 21.59 8.55 2.85
C THR A 218 20.16 8.47 3.34
N ILE A 219 19.93 7.59 4.29
CA ILE A 219 18.63 7.37 4.91
C ILE A 219 18.80 7.24 6.42
N ASN A 220 17.95 7.92 7.19
CA ASN A 220 17.90 7.78 8.63
C ASN A 220 16.88 6.69 9.00
N LEU A 221 17.38 5.59 9.55
CA LEU A 221 16.58 4.44 9.94
C LEU A 221 16.46 4.37 11.45
N THR A 222 15.25 4.08 11.92
CA THR A 222 14.95 3.92 13.35
C THR A 222 14.03 2.71 13.55
N THR A 223 14.12 2.07 14.70
CA THR A 223 13.19 1.03 15.14
C THR A 223 11.98 1.63 15.89
N LYS A 224 11.99 2.94 16.18
CA LYS A 224 10.94 3.65 16.89
C LYS A 224 10.38 4.78 16.04
N LYS A 225 9.12 4.68 15.62
CA LYS A 225 8.46 5.70 14.77
C LYS A 225 8.53 7.09 15.39
N GLY A 226 8.88 8.09 14.57
CA GLY A 226 8.95 9.51 14.98
C GLY A 226 10.19 9.91 15.78
N VAL A 227 11.12 9.00 16.01
CA VAL A 227 12.38 9.26 16.73
C VAL A 227 13.53 9.17 15.74
N PRO A 228 14.48 10.14 15.74
CA PRO A 228 15.68 10.04 14.91
C PRO A 228 16.47 8.77 15.22
N GLY A 229 16.86 8.05 14.17
CA GLY A 229 17.67 6.85 14.26
C GLY A 229 19.10 7.08 13.74
N SER A 230 19.67 6.04 13.14
CA SER A 230 21.02 6.10 12.56
C SER A 230 20.96 6.41 11.07
N TRP A 231 21.86 7.26 10.60
CA TRP A 231 22.07 7.49 9.18
C TRP A 231 22.90 6.37 8.55
N VAL A 232 22.46 5.89 7.41
CA VAL A 232 23.15 4.84 6.62
C VAL A 232 23.17 5.24 5.16
N LEU A 233 24.15 4.74 4.40
CA LEU A 233 24.16 4.91 2.95
C LEU A 233 23.07 4.05 2.30
N LYS A 234 22.33 4.61 1.36
CA LYS A 234 21.28 3.89 0.63
C LYS A 234 21.81 2.65 -0.13
N THR A 235 23.07 2.68 -0.54
CA THR A 235 23.72 1.55 -1.20
C THR A 235 24.00 0.37 -0.29
N GLU A 236 23.97 0.57 1.02
CA GLU A 236 24.29 -0.45 2.02
C GLU A 236 23.07 -1.03 2.72
N VAL A 237 21.89 -0.48 2.44
CA VAL A 237 20.63 -0.94 3.01
C VAL A 237 19.67 -1.31 1.90
N ASN A 238 19.18 -2.55 1.92
CA ASN A 238 18.08 -2.96 1.07
C ASN A 238 16.77 -2.87 1.89
N ILE A 239 16.17 -1.71 1.85
CA ILE A 239 14.82 -1.50 2.37
C ILE A 239 13.89 -1.86 1.23
N GLY A 240 13.08 -2.90 1.39
CA GLY A 240 12.22 -3.47 0.35
C GLY A 240 11.89 -2.46 -0.75
N LYS A 241 12.18 -2.80 -2.00
CA LYS A 241 12.20 -1.85 -3.12
C LYS A 241 11.03 -0.88 -3.04
N ARG A 242 11.37 0.42 -3.00
CA ARG A 242 10.41 1.50 -3.22
C ARG A 242 9.76 1.40 -4.59
#